data_57d11c9226c84a1354d1e3b4a28dd1d7
#
_entry.id   57d11c9226c84a1354d1e3b4a28dd1d7
#
_cell.length_a   1.000
_cell.length_b   1.000
_cell.length_c   1.000
_cell.angle_alpha   90.00
_cell.angle_beta   90.00
_cell.angle_gamma   90.00
#
_symmetry.space_group_name_H-M   'P 1'
#
loop_
_entity.id
_entity.type
_entity.pdbx_description
1 polymer ?
#
loop_
_entity_poly.entity_id
_entity_poly.type
_entity_poly.pdbx_seq_one_letter_code
_entity_poly.pdbx_strand_id
1 'polypeptide(L)'
;MTAHLVDHDIVPHSKSPGVIYEKRPAKRANGEVVPGLYNAWIWLDNPSQYNSYTTDMVKGVIRAFRTASNARDVVAVVFTGVGDKAFCTGGNTKEYAEYYAGNPQEYRQYMRLFNDMVSSILGCDKPVIARVNGMRIGGGQEIGMACDFTIAQDLARFGQAGPKHGSAAIGGATDFLPLMVGAERAMESGTLCEPWSAHKAYRLGVALDIVPALKVDGKFVPNPTVETQRYLDEFGRIVHGEPLTGEALKAGRALMARGEVDLSQLDIKVEAMCTKLMNTFPECLTKSFEELRKPKLNAWNMNKENSRAWLALNMMAEARTGFRAFNEGPKEDREIDFVALRQRLAKGEGWTEQMIEDLIPKAKTA
;
A
#
# COMPACT_ATOMS: atom_id res chain seq x y z
N MET A 1 7.08 -22.75 38.64
CA MET A 1 7.63 -21.39 38.76
C MET A 1 7.34 -20.68 37.43
N THR A 2 6.39 -19.77 37.43
CA THR A 2 6.18 -18.87 36.30
C THR A 2 7.38 -17.94 36.23
N ALA A 3 8.23 -18.12 35.23
CA ALA A 3 9.34 -17.21 35.00
C ALA A 3 8.78 -15.77 34.82
N HIS A 4 9.24 -14.83 35.63
CA HIS A 4 8.95 -13.42 35.43
C HIS A 4 9.61 -12.97 34.15
N LEU A 5 8.79 -12.86 33.10
CA LEU A 5 9.25 -12.34 31.81
C LEU A 5 9.26 -10.80 31.86
N VAL A 6 10.36 -10.20 31.44
CA VAL A 6 10.49 -8.74 31.34
C VAL A 6 9.70 -8.25 30.14
N ASP A 7 8.94 -7.16 30.32
CA ASP A 7 8.31 -6.44 29.23
C ASP A 7 9.36 -5.55 28.55
N HIS A 8 9.48 -5.70 27.22
CA HIS A 8 10.43 -4.94 26.39
C HIS A 8 9.77 -3.83 25.58
N ASP A 9 8.48 -3.58 25.76
CA ASP A 9 7.83 -2.45 25.11
C ASP A 9 8.31 -1.11 25.71
N ILE A 10 8.57 -0.15 24.83
CA ILE A 10 9.01 1.19 25.24
C ILE A 10 7.84 1.94 25.88
N VAL A 11 6.66 1.79 25.30
CA VAL A 11 5.40 2.36 25.79
C VAL A 11 4.29 1.34 25.61
N PRO A 12 3.32 1.27 26.53
CA PRO A 12 2.15 0.42 26.36
C PRO A 12 1.42 0.78 25.06
N HIS A 13 0.89 -0.24 24.38
CA HIS A 13 0.05 0.00 23.23
C HIS A 13 -1.18 0.82 23.65
N SER A 14 -1.36 1.98 23.07
CA SER A 14 -2.54 2.83 23.23
C SER A 14 -3.33 2.89 21.93
N LYS A 15 -4.66 3.04 22.03
CA LYS A 15 -5.51 3.30 20.86
C LYS A 15 -5.00 4.53 20.14
N SER A 16 -4.83 4.42 18.83
CA SER A 16 -4.45 5.53 17.96
C SER A 16 -5.59 5.83 16.99
N PRO A 17 -5.90 7.11 16.72
CA PRO A 17 -6.92 7.45 15.72
C PRO A 17 -6.62 6.79 14.38
N GLY A 18 -7.63 6.18 13.76
CA GLY A 18 -7.53 5.57 12.44
C GLY A 18 -6.67 4.31 12.35
N VAL A 19 -6.25 3.70 13.49
CA VAL A 19 -5.56 2.41 13.51
C VAL A 19 -6.21 1.49 14.53
N ILE A 20 -6.60 0.29 14.09
CA ILE A 20 -7.15 -0.74 14.95
C ILE A 20 -6.09 -1.81 15.12
N TYR A 21 -5.86 -2.23 16.36
CA TYR A 21 -5.04 -3.39 16.71
C TYR A 21 -5.92 -4.41 17.43
N GLU A 22 -5.99 -5.61 16.90
CA GLU A 22 -6.72 -6.71 17.54
C GLU A 22 -5.92 -8.01 17.50
N LYS A 23 -6.10 -8.87 18.50
CA LYS A 23 -5.57 -10.23 18.51
C LYS A 23 -6.71 -11.19 18.18
N ARG A 24 -6.60 -11.89 17.06
CA ARG A 24 -7.52 -12.97 16.69
C ARG A 24 -6.93 -14.31 17.08
N PRO A 25 -7.69 -15.22 17.70
CA PRO A 25 -7.20 -16.54 18.07
C PRO A 25 -6.61 -17.28 16.88
N ALA A 26 -5.42 -17.84 17.04
CA ALA A 26 -4.82 -18.71 16.03
C ALA A 26 -5.63 -20.02 15.92
N LYS A 27 -5.67 -20.61 14.73
CA LYS A 27 -6.46 -21.81 14.45
C LYS A 27 -5.58 -22.91 13.85
N ARG A 28 -5.91 -24.16 14.17
CA ARG A 28 -5.38 -25.33 13.48
C ARG A 28 -5.99 -25.46 12.08
N ALA A 29 -5.44 -26.34 11.25
CA ALA A 29 -5.96 -26.60 9.90
C ALA A 29 -7.41 -27.11 9.88
N ASN A 30 -7.86 -27.75 10.96
CA ASN A 30 -9.26 -28.20 11.12
C ASN A 30 -10.20 -27.09 11.63
N GLY A 31 -9.69 -25.85 11.81
CA GLY A 31 -10.47 -24.71 12.32
C GLY A 31 -10.54 -24.59 13.84
N GLU A 32 -9.97 -25.54 14.59
CA GLU A 32 -9.93 -25.52 16.06
C GLU A 32 -9.06 -24.36 16.55
N VAL A 33 -9.57 -23.57 17.49
CA VAL A 33 -8.84 -22.48 18.16
C VAL A 33 -7.72 -23.05 19.02
N VAL A 34 -6.53 -22.45 18.93
CA VAL A 34 -5.38 -22.76 19.77
C VAL A 34 -5.36 -21.81 20.97
N PRO A 35 -5.65 -22.27 22.18
CA PRO A 35 -5.68 -21.41 23.35
C PRO A 35 -4.31 -20.75 23.61
N GLY A 36 -4.34 -19.45 23.91
CA GLY A 36 -3.13 -18.67 24.26
C GLY A 36 -2.25 -18.27 23.07
N LEU A 37 -2.63 -18.59 21.82
CA LEU A 37 -1.94 -18.12 20.62
C LEU A 37 -2.87 -17.29 19.75
N TYR A 38 -2.30 -16.25 19.13
CA TYR A 38 -3.05 -15.25 18.36
C TYR A 38 -2.31 -14.85 17.08
N ASN A 39 -3.07 -14.32 16.12
CA ASN A 39 -2.56 -13.50 15.04
C ASN A 39 -2.92 -12.04 15.34
N ALA A 40 -1.93 -11.14 15.27
CA ALA A 40 -2.18 -9.70 15.43
C ALA A 40 -2.69 -9.11 14.11
N TRP A 41 -3.85 -8.46 14.15
CA TRP A 41 -4.42 -7.78 13.00
C TRP A 41 -4.29 -6.27 13.21
N ILE A 42 -3.67 -5.61 12.25
CA ILE A 42 -3.45 -4.15 12.23
C ILE A 42 -4.22 -3.59 11.05
N TRP A 43 -5.18 -2.73 11.33
CA TRP A 43 -6.07 -2.15 10.34
C TRP A 43 -5.81 -0.66 10.19
N LEU A 44 -5.70 -0.19 8.96
CA LEU A 44 -5.86 1.22 8.63
C LEU A 44 -7.37 1.51 8.55
N ASP A 45 -7.85 2.42 9.37
CA ASP A 45 -9.28 2.75 9.51
C ASP A 45 -9.57 4.19 9.10
N ASN A 46 -9.53 4.41 7.80
CA ASN A 46 -9.93 5.66 7.13
C ASN A 46 -10.62 5.35 5.79
N PRO A 47 -11.69 4.52 5.79
CA PRO A 47 -12.28 4.02 4.56
C PRO A 47 -12.89 5.11 3.67
N SER A 48 -13.33 6.24 4.26
CA SER A 48 -13.84 7.40 3.51
C SER A 48 -12.80 8.06 2.61
N GLN A 49 -11.52 7.87 2.91
CA GLN A 49 -10.37 8.36 2.13
C GLN A 49 -9.47 7.21 1.66
N TYR A 50 -10.07 6.07 1.34
CA TYR A 50 -9.37 4.88 0.83
C TYR A 50 -8.21 4.43 1.71
N ASN A 51 -8.38 4.52 3.03
CA ASN A 51 -7.38 4.16 4.04
C ASN A 51 -6.03 4.89 3.88
N SER A 52 -6.07 6.12 3.33
CA SER A 52 -4.90 7.00 3.33
C SER A 52 -4.52 7.34 4.77
N TYR A 53 -3.23 7.23 5.09
CA TYR A 53 -2.75 7.42 6.45
C TYR A 53 -2.43 8.89 6.75
N THR A 54 -2.93 9.38 7.87
CA THR A 54 -2.56 10.66 8.48
C THR A 54 -1.30 10.50 9.33
N THR A 55 -0.73 11.62 9.78
CA THR A 55 0.41 11.62 10.70
C THR A 55 0.14 10.78 11.97
N ASP A 56 -1.06 10.88 12.54
CA ASP A 56 -1.41 10.10 13.73
C ASP A 56 -1.60 8.61 13.42
N MET A 57 -2.12 8.27 12.25
CA MET A 57 -2.18 6.87 11.81
C MET A 57 -0.77 6.27 11.64
N VAL A 58 0.19 7.03 11.09
CA VAL A 58 1.59 6.58 10.99
C VAL A 58 2.16 6.22 12.37
N LYS A 59 1.96 7.08 13.36
CA LYS A 59 2.34 6.79 14.77
C LYS A 59 1.65 5.55 15.32
N GLY A 60 0.35 5.39 15.00
CA GLY A 60 -0.44 4.23 15.40
C GLY A 60 0.09 2.92 14.82
N VAL A 61 0.45 2.90 13.55
CA VAL A 61 1.03 1.72 12.87
C VAL A 61 2.38 1.34 13.51
N ILE A 62 3.27 2.32 13.77
CA ILE A 62 4.55 2.07 14.45
C ILE A 62 4.34 1.37 15.79
N ARG A 63 3.43 1.89 16.63
CA ARG A 63 3.11 1.30 17.93
C ARG A 63 2.54 -0.10 17.80
N ALA A 64 1.59 -0.30 16.86
CA ALA A 64 0.94 -1.58 16.64
C ALA A 64 1.96 -2.66 16.21
N PHE A 65 2.87 -2.34 15.29
CA PHE A 65 3.93 -3.25 14.88
C PHE A 65 4.91 -3.54 16.00
N ARG A 66 5.28 -2.51 16.78
CA ARG A 66 6.16 -2.71 17.96
C ARG A 66 5.53 -3.65 18.99
N THR A 67 4.25 -3.43 19.31
CA THR A 67 3.50 -4.29 20.23
C THR A 67 3.40 -5.72 19.70
N ALA A 68 3.05 -5.90 18.42
CA ALA A 68 2.96 -7.23 17.81
C ALA A 68 4.31 -7.97 17.80
N SER A 69 5.40 -7.24 17.47
CA SER A 69 6.76 -7.79 17.43
C SER A 69 7.18 -8.36 18.78
N ASN A 70 6.92 -7.65 19.88
CA ASN A 70 7.31 -8.06 21.23
C ASN A 70 6.36 -9.10 21.84
N ALA A 71 5.15 -9.26 21.33
CA ALA A 71 4.16 -10.16 21.91
C ALA A 71 4.55 -11.64 21.73
N ARG A 72 4.75 -12.35 22.84
CA ARG A 72 5.15 -13.77 22.83
C ARG A 72 4.06 -14.71 22.35
N ASP A 73 2.81 -14.30 22.52
CA ASP A 73 1.61 -15.04 22.13
C ASP A 73 1.14 -14.77 20.70
N VAL A 74 1.84 -13.90 19.94
CA VAL A 74 1.53 -13.60 18.54
C VAL A 74 2.38 -14.47 17.62
N VAL A 75 1.70 -15.17 16.71
CA VAL A 75 2.29 -16.04 15.68
C VAL A 75 2.66 -15.25 14.43
N ALA A 76 1.74 -14.45 13.91
CA ALA A 76 1.90 -13.67 12.69
C ALA A 76 1.18 -12.32 12.81
N VAL A 77 1.58 -11.36 11.98
CA VAL A 77 0.92 -10.06 11.84
C VAL A 77 0.19 -10.01 10.50
N VAL A 78 -1.08 -9.62 10.52
CA VAL A 78 -1.88 -9.33 9.34
C VAL A 78 -2.09 -7.84 9.25
N PHE A 79 -1.56 -7.20 8.21
CA PHE A 79 -1.70 -5.78 7.96
C PHE A 79 -2.70 -5.54 6.84
N THR A 80 -3.72 -4.70 7.06
CA THR A 80 -4.84 -4.52 6.13
C THR A 80 -5.52 -3.16 6.28
N GLY A 81 -6.50 -2.87 5.44
CA GLY A 81 -7.39 -1.72 5.55
C GLY A 81 -8.82 -2.12 5.87
N VAL A 82 -9.59 -1.22 6.47
CA VAL A 82 -11.03 -1.39 6.71
C VAL A 82 -11.81 -1.28 5.39
N GLY A 83 -12.84 -2.12 5.23
CA GLY A 83 -13.70 -2.16 4.05
C GLY A 83 -13.14 -3.01 2.92
N ASP A 84 -13.67 -2.81 1.73
CA ASP A 84 -13.42 -3.62 0.53
C ASP A 84 -12.78 -2.84 -0.64
N LYS A 85 -12.66 -1.52 -0.50
CA LYS A 85 -12.23 -0.63 -1.59
C LYS A 85 -10.72 -0.42 -1.66
N ALA A 86 -10.05 -0.35 -0.51
CA ALA A 86 -8.63 -0.09 -0.47
C ALA A 86 -7.95 -0.75 0.73
N PHE A 87 -6.77 -1.30 0.48
CA PHE A 87 -5.78 -1.55 1.50
C PHE A 87 -5.26 -0.21 2.03
N CYS A 88 -4.69 0.60 1.14
CA CYS A 88 -4.22 1.94 1.41
C CYS A 88 -3.85 2.65 0.11
N THR A 89 -4.14 3.95 0.00
CA THR A 89 -3.75 4.78 -1.15
C THR A 89 -2.62 5.76 -0.86
N GLY A 90 -1.88 5.53 0.23
CA GLY A 90 -0.71 6.34 0.59
C GLY A 90 -1.02 7.38 1.66
N GLY A 91 -0.21 8.43 1.72
CA GLY A 91 -0.40 9.51 2.67
C GLY A 91 -1.65 10.33 2.40
N ASN A 92 -2.16 10.98 3.43
CA ASN A 92 -3.38 11.78 3.33
C ASN A 92 -3.11 13.06 2.54
N THR A 93 -3.58 13.10 1.30
CA THR A 93 -3.34 14.22 0.38
C THR A 93 -3.97 15.53 0.87
N LYS A 94 -5.05 15.46 1.67
CA LYS A 94 -5.66 16.64 2.28
C LYS A 94 -4.74 17.22 3.34
N GLU A 95 -4.21 16.39 4.24
CA GLU A 95 -3.20 16.81 5.23
C GLU A 95 -1.96 17.38 4.54
N TYR A 96 -1.55 16.78 3.40
CA TYR A 96 -0.41 17.28 2.61
C TYR A 96 -0.67 18.66 2.02
N ALA A 97 -1.83 18.88 1.43
CA ALA A 97 -2.19 20.16 0.82
C ALA A 97 -2.41 21.27 1.85
N GLU A 98 -3.07 20.96 2.97
CA GLU A 98 -3.48 21.95 3.97
C GLU A 98 -2.36 22.31 4.96
N TYR A 99 -1.50 21.34 5.33
CA TYR A 99 -0.50 21.56 6.39
C TYR A 99 0.95 21.49 5.89
N TYR A 100 1.29 20.49 5.07
CA TYR A 100 2.69 20.29 4.67
C TYR A 100 3.11 21.07 3.42
N ALA A 101 2.17 21.44 2.55
CA ALA A 101 2.46 22.22 1.35
C ALA A 101 3.07 23.59 1.72
N GLY A 102 4.27 23.87 1.22
CA GLY A 102 5.04 25.06 1.57
C GLY A 102 5.78 24.99 2.92
N ASN A 103 5.68 23.88 3.66
CA ASN A 103 6.32 23.67 4.96
C ASN A 103 7.34 22.51 4.91
N PRO A 104 8.49 22.66 4.23
CA PRO A 104 9.41 21.56 3.95
C PRO A 104 10.02 20.94 5.22
N GLN A 105 10.26 21.72 6.29
CA GLN A 105 10.79 21.19 7.54
C GLN A 105 9.76 20.33 8.28
N GLU A 106 8.49 20.74 8.30
CA GLU A 106 7.42 19.96 8.89
C GLU A 106 7.21 18.65 8.13
N TYR A 107 7.23 18.71 6.79
CA TYR A 107 7.15 17.49 5.98
C TYR A 107 8.36 16.59 6.18
N ARG A 108 9.55 17.15 6.36
CA ARG A 108 10.76 16.39 6.69
C ARG A 108 10.63 15.66 8.04
N GLN A 109 9.97 16.26 9.03
CA GLN A 109 9.67 15.61 10.31
C GLN A 109 8.65 14.48 10.14
N TYR A 110 7.58 14.74 9.39
CA TYR A 110 6.60 13.71 9.05
C TYR A 110 7.25 12.52 8.33
N MET A 111 8.12 12.77 7.35
CA MET A 111 8.82 11.71 6.63
C MET A 111 9.79 10.90 7.51
N ARG A 112 10.22 11.44 8.67
CA ARG A 112 10.91 10.65 9.69
C ARG A 112 9.97 9.58 10.25
N LEU A 113 8.75 9.97 10.64
CA LEU A 113 7.76 9.02 11.13
C LEU A 113 7.40 7.98 10.08
N PHE A 114 7.27 8.39 8.81
CA PHE A 114 7.05 7.45 7.72
C PHE A 114 8.19 6.44 7.58
N ASN A 115 9.44 6.88 7.62
CA ASN A 115 10.61 6.00 7.61
C ASN A 115 10.61 5.04 8.80
N ASP A 116 10.21 5.50 9.98
CA ASP A 116 10.09 4.67 11.18
C ASP A 116 8.97 3.64 11.03
N MET A 117 7.86 4.01 10.39
CA MET A 117 6.76 3.07 10.07
C MET A 117 7.23 1.95 9.14
N VAL A 118 7.87 2.28 8.02
CA VAL A 118 8.42 1.26 7.10
C VAL A 118 9.46 0.39 7.80
N SER A 119 10.33 1.01 8.59
CA SER A 119 11.36 0.30 9.35
C SER A 119 10.75 -0.63 10.42
N SER A 120 9.63 -0.25 11.04
CA SER A 120 8.94 -1.10 12.02
C SER A 120 8.27 -2.33 11.38
N ILE A 121 7.82 -2.20 10.13
CA ILE A 121 7.30 -3.34 9.35
C ILE A 121 8.45 -4.30 9.00
N LEU A 122 9.53 -3.77 8.42
CA LEU A 122 10.71 -4.55 8.02
C LEU A 122 11.43 -5.20 9.20
N GLY A 123 11.43 -4.54 10.37
CA GLY A 123 12.08 -5.02 11.59
C GLY A 123 11.17 -5.79 12.56
N CYS A 124 9.96 -6.17 12.13
CA CYS A 124 9.05 -6.95 12.97
C CYS A 124 9.57 -8.38 13.16
N ASP A 125 9.66 -8.87 14.42
CA ASP A 125 10.11 -10.24 14.72
C ASP A 125 9.09 -11.33 14.36
N LYS A 126 7.92 -10.91 13.87
CA LYS A 126 6.88 -11.82 13.38
C LYS A 126 6.80 -11.76 11.86
N PRO A 127 6.37 -12.86 11.20
CA PRO A 127 5.99 -12.81 9.79
C PRO A 127 4.84 -11.81 9.57
N VAL A 128 4.95 -10.98 8.53
CA VAL A 128 3.98 -9.93 8.20
C VAL A 128 3.29 -10.24 6.89
N ILE A 129 1.96 -10.36 6.93
CA ILE A 129 1.11 -10.62 5.77
C ILE A 129 0.33 -9.37 5.42
N ALA A 130 0.56 -8.80 4.24
CA ALA A 130 -0.32 -7.79 3.66
C ALA A 130 -1.59 -8.47 3.12
N ARG A 131 -2.72 -8.29 3.81
CA ARG A 131 -4.05 -8.68 3.34
C ARG A 131 -4.63 -7.54 2.53
N VAL A 132 -4.57 -7.67 1.21
CA VAL A 132 -4.93 -6.58 0.30
C VAL A 132 -6.41 -6.68 -0.08
N ASN A 133 -7.20 -5.90 0.63
CA ASN A 133 -8.66 -5.82 0.52
C ASN A 133 -9.17 -4.86 -0.56
N GLY A 134 -8.30 -4.32 -1.42
CA GLY A 134 -8.63 -3.37 -2.47
C GLY A 134 -7.40 -2.64 -3.00
N MET A 135 -7.54 -1.35 -3.35
CA MET A 135 -6.43 -0.56 -3.90
C MET A 135 -5.22 -0.49 -2.97
N ARG A 136 -4.05 -0.76 -3.50
CA ARG A 136 -2.73 -0.63 -2.85
C ARG A 136 -1.85 0.27 -3.72
N ILE A 137 -1.96 1.59 -3.51
CA ILE A 137 -1.43 2.63 -4.41
C ILE A 137 -0.50 3.57 -3.65
N GLY A 138 0.53 4.10 -4.32
CA GLY A 138 1.46 5.09 -3.76
C GLY A 138 2.16 4.59 -2.50
N GLY A 139 2.15 5.37 -1.43
CA GLY A 139 2.68 4.95 -0.13
C GLY A 139 2.03 3.68 0.42
N GLY A 140 0.77 3.38 0.04
CA GLY A 140 0.12 2.10 0.35
C GLY A 140 0.80 0.92 -0.34
N GLN A 141 1.26 1.10 -1.58
CA GLN A 141 2.07 0.10 -2.28
C GLN A 141 3.42 -0.07 -1.57
N GLU A 142 4.03 1.00 -1.11
CA GLU A 142 5.33 1.00 -0.43
C GLU A 142 5.29 0.23 0.89
N ILE A 143 4.35 0.56 1.78
CA ILE A 143 4.20 -0.15 3.06
C ILE A 143 3.75 -1.61 2.86
N GLY A 144 2.97 -1.89 1.81
CA GLY A 144 2.57 -3.26 1.47
C GLY A 144 3.75 -4.11 0.98
N MET A 145 4.70 -3.52 0.22
CA MET A 145 5.93 -4.21 -0.21
C MET A 145 6.95 -4.39 0.93
N ALA A 146 6.87 -3.60 1.99
CA ALA A 146 7.67 -3.82 3.20
C ALA A 146 7.27 -5.10 3.93
N CYS A 147 6.03 -5.59 3.79
CA CYS A 147 5.57 -6.87 4.33
C CYS A 147 6.29 -8.06 3.68
N ASP A 148 6.18 -9.23 4.31
CA ASP A 148 6.82 -10.48 3.82
C ASP A 148 6.01 -11.16 2.74
N PHE A 149 4.70 -11.19 2.92
CA PHE A 149 3.76 -11.83 2.01
C PHE A 149 2.66 -10.85 1.60
N THR A 150 2.17 -11.00 0.39
CA THR A 150 0.99 -10.28 -0.09
C THR A 150 -0.04 -11.29 -0.58
N ILE A 151 -1.23 -11.28 0.00
CA ILE A 151 -2.41 -12.01 -0.47
C ILE A 151 -3.48 -10.98 -0.78
N ALA A 152 -4.06 -11.02 -1.98
CA ALA A 152 -4.98 -9.99 -2.44
C ALA A 152 -6.30 -10.56 -2.95
N GLN A 153 -7.35 -9.77 -2.87
CA GLN A 153 -8.53 -9.99 -3.68
C GLN A 153 -8.25 -9.68 -5.16
N ASP A 154 -8.90 -10.35 -6.09
CA ASP A 154 -8.63 -10.25 -7.52
C ASP A 154 -9.10 -8.95 -8.18
N LEU A 155 -9.97 -8.16 -7.51
CA LEU A 155 -10.36 -6.83 -7.94
C LEU A 155 -9.38 -5.73 -7.48
N ALA A 156 -8.37 -6.08 -6.67
CA ALA A 156 -7.40 -5.12 -6.17
C ALA A 156 -6.56 -4.50 -7.30
N ARG A 157 -6.08 -3.30 -7.05
CA ARG A 157 -5.21 -2.55 -7.98
C ARG A 157 -3.95 -2.13 -7.26
N PHE A 158 -2.81 -2.22 -7.95
CA PHE A 158 -1.47 -1.98 -7.43
C PHE A 158 -0.77 -0.91 -8.25
N GLY A 159 0.04 -0.06 -7.65
CA GLY A 159 0.84 0.89 -8.42
C GLY A 159 1.32 2.11 -7.65
N GLN A 160 1.90 3.02 -8.40
CA GLN A 160 2.40 4.28 -7.90
C GLN A 160 1.58 5.46 -8.45
N ALA A 161 1.63 6.60 -7.78
CA ALA A 161 0.95 7.82 -8.17
C ALA A 161 1.82 9.07 -8.01
N GLY A 162 2.99 8.95 -7.37
CA GLY A 162 3.85 10.07 -7.01
C GLY A 162 4.09 11.08 -8.12
N PRO A 163 4.63 10.69 -9.29
CA PRO A 163 4.93 11.62 -10.39
C PRO A 163 3.74 12.45 -10.91
N LYS A 164 2.52 11.95 -10.75
CA LYS A 164 1.30 12.71 -11.12
C LYS A 164 0.87 13.73 -10.06
N HIS A 165 1.40 13.61 -8.84
CA HIS A 165 1.09 14.50 -7.73
C HIS A 165 2.31 15.34 -7.31
N GLY A 166 3.35 15.42 -8.15
CA GLY A 166 4.58 16.15 -7.84
C GLY A 166 5.42 15.49 -6.74
N SER A 167 5.25 14.20 -6.50
CA SER A 167 6.03 13.40 -5.57
C SER A 167 6.81 12.31 -6.31
N ALA A 168 7.53 11.46 -5.60
CA ALA A 168 8.23 10.32 -6.17
C ALA A 168 7.97 9.06 -5.36
N ALA A 169 8.12 7.90 -6.00
CA ALA A 169 7.89 6.59 -5.39
C ALA A 169 9.06 6.13 -4.49
N ILE A 170 9.59 7.04 -3.67
CA ILE A 170 10.84 6.87 -2.89
C ILE A 170 10.60 6.64 -1.39
N GLY A 171 9.39 6.28 -1.01
CA GLY A 171 9.06 5.74 0.32
C GLY A 171 9.21 4.22 0.41
N GLY A 172 10.04 3.64 -0.45
CA GLY A 172 10.35 2.21 -0.50
C GLY A 172 10.09 1.54 -1.85
N ALA A 173 9.30 2.12 -2.75
CA ALA A 173 9.00 1.47 -4.02
C ALA A 173 10.24 1.34 -4.91
N THR A 174 11.08 2.37 -4.99
CA THR A 174 12.36 2.32 -5.71
C THR A 174 13.36 1.34 -5.10
N ASP A 175 13.18 0.99 -3.83
CA ASP A 175 14.04 0.07 -3.10
C ASP A 175 13.55 -1.39 -3.21
N PHE A 176 12.24 -1.61 -3.20
CA PHE A 176 11.65 -2.95 -3.08
C PHE A 176 11.14 -3.50 -4.41
N LEU A 177 10.53 -2.66 -5.25
CA LEU A 177 9.88 -3.14 -6.48
C LEU A 177 10.88 -3.75 -7.47
N PRO A 178 12.09 -3.18 -7.70
CA PRO A 178 13.07 -3.81 -8.58
C PRO A 178 13.51 -5.21 -8.14
N LEU A 179 13.48 -5.49 -6.83
CA LEU A 179 13.79 -6.82 -6.28
C LEU A 179 12.71 -7.86 -6.60
N MET A 180 11.48 -7.41 -6.84
CA MET A 180 10.33 -8.28 -7.11
C MET A 180 10.12 -8.52 -8.61
N VAL A 181 10.25 -7.47 -9.44
CA VAL A 181 9.79 -7.48 -10.84
C VAL A 181 10.88 -7.14 -11.85
N GLY A 182 12.11 -6.84 -11.39
CA GLY A 182 13.18 -6.33 -12.24
C GLY A 182 13.06 -4.84 -12.55
N ALA A 183 14.14 -4.27 -13.11
CA ALA A 183 14.29 -2.82 -13.28
C ALA A 183 13.24 -2.21 -14.24
N GLU A 184 12.98 -2.84 -15.38
CA GLU A 184 12.07 -2.33 -16.42
C GLU A 184 10.63 -2.20 -15.91
N ARG A 185 10.12 -3.23 -15.24
CA ARG A 185 8.77 -3.21 -14.68
C ARG A 185 8.65 -2.26 -13.48
N ALA A 186 9.70 -2.13 -12.70
CA ALA A 186 9.74 -1.14 -11.63
C ALA A 186 9.73 0.30 -12.19
N MET A 187 10.48 0.54 -13.28
CA MET A 187 10.48 1.82 -13.98
C MET A 187 9.09 2.15 -14.55
N GLU A 188 8.45 1.20 -15.24
CA GLU A 188 7.07 1.33 -15.74
C GLU A 188 6.12 1.79 -14.62
N SER A 189 6.06 1.04 -13.52
CA SER A 189 5.14 1.32 -12.41
C SER A 189 5.45 2.64 -11.71
N GLY A 190 6.73 2.92 -11.45
CA GLY A 190 7.17 4.07 -10.67
C GLY A 190 7.04 5.41 -11.41
N THR A 191 7.08 5.41 -12.75
CA THR A 191 7.12 6.63 -13.56
C THR A 191 5.84 6.91 -14.34
N LEU A 192 5.19 5.88 -14.90
CA LEU A 192 3.99 6.06 -15.71
C LEU A 192 2.71 6.17 -14.87
N CYS A 193 2.74 5.72 -13.62
CA CYS A 193 1.62 5.78 -12.68
C CYS A 193 0.36 5.05 -13.19
N GLU A 194 0.54 4.02 -14.00
CA GLU A 194 -0.55 3.17 -14.48
C GLU A 194 -0.77 2.02 -13.48
N PRO A 195 -1.99 1.91 -12.91
CA PRO A 195 -2.23 0.87 -11.92
C PRO A 195 -2.30 -0.51 -12.57
N TRP A 196 -1.62 -1.47 -11.97
CA TRP A 196 -1.68 -2.88 -12.35
C TRP A 196 -2.90 -3.57 -11.74
N SER A 197 -3.47 -4.53 -12.45
CA SER A 197 -4.47 -5.45 -11.88
C SER A 197 -3.82 -6.36 -10.83
N ALA A 198 -4.65 -6.97 -9.99
CA ALA A 198 -4.18 -8.02 -9.07
C ALA A 198 -3.54 -9.21 -9.81
N HIS A 199 -4.06 -9.54 -11.00
CA HIS A 199 -3.49 -10.59 -11.86
C HIS A 199 -2.09 -10.22 -12.35
N LYS A 200 -1.88 -8.96 -12.79
CA LYS A 200 -0.54 -8.47 -13.19
C LYS A 200 0.42 -8.49 -12.00
N ALA A 201 -0.02 -8.01 -10.83
CA ALA A 201 0.79 -8.05 -9.62
C ALA A 201 1.17 -9.48 -9.21
N TYR A 202 0.25 -10.43 -9.32
CA TYR A 202 0.50 -11.85 -9.05
C TYR A 202 1.48 -12.45 -10.06
N ARG A 203 1.24 -12.28 -11.36
CA ARG A 203 2.08 -12.83 -12.43
C ARG A 203 3.51 -12.25 -12.44
N LEU A 204 3.69 -11.03 -11.94
CA LEU A 204 4.99 -10.38 -11.81
C LEU A 204 5.68 -10.64 -10.45
N GLY A 205 5.04 -11.32 -9.50
CA GLY A 205 5.63 -11.67 -8.21
C GLY A 205 5.49 -10.60 -7.11
N VAL A 206 4.66 -9.57 -7.31
CA VAL A 206 4.33 -8.58 -6.26
C VAL A 206 3.31 -9.14 -5.26
N ALA A 207 2.42 -10.00 -5.70
CA ALA A 207 1.50 -10.75 -4.85
C ALA A 207 1.85 -12.25 -4.89
N LEU A 208 1.84 -12.89 -3.72
CA LEU A 208 2.06 -14.33 -3.60
C LEU A 208 0.84 -15.12 -4.07
N ASP A 209 -0.36 -14.57 -3.82
CA ASP A 209 -1.60 -15.23 -4.20
C ASP A 209 -2.72 -14.20 -4.37
N ILE A 210 -3.74 -14.55 -5.19
CA ILE A 210 -4.95 -13.78 -5.39
C ILE A 210 -6.16 -14.70 -5.28
N VAL A 211 -7.26 -14.17 -4.75
CA VAL A 211 -8.50 -14.89 -4.56
C VAL A 211 -9.68 -14.13 -5.14
N PRO A 212 -10.73 -14.81 -5.66
CA PRO A 212 -11.91 -14.14 -6.15
C PRO A 212 -12.64 -13.42 -5.02
N ALA A 213 -13.18 -12.23 -5.32
CA ALA A 213 -13.92 -11.43 -4.37
C ALA A 213 -15.29 -10.98 -4.90
N LEU A 214 -15.51 -10.98 -6.21
CA LEU A 214 -16.80 -10.64 -6.78
C LEU A 214 -17.77 -11.84 -6.64
N LYS A 215 -18.92 -11.61 -6.00
CA LYS A 215 -19.97 -12.58 -5.85
C LYS A 215 -21.20 -12.13 -6.61
N VAL A 216 -21.65 -12.93 -7.55
CA VAL A 216 -22.84 -12.68 -8.38
C VAL A 216 -23.77 -13.86 -8.23
N ASP A 217 -25.03 -13.61 -7.90
CA ASP A 217 -26.05 -14.63 -7.67
C ASP A 217 -25.57 -15.73 -6.69
N GLY A 218 -24.87 -15.29 -5.62
CA GLY A 218 -24.34 -16.16 -4.55
C GLY A 218 -23.09 -16.97 -4.90
N LYS A 219 -22.50 -16.80 -6.10
CA LYS A 219 -21.30 -17.52 -6.54
C LYS A 219 -20.15 -16.58 -6.81
N PHE A 220 -18.94 -16.97 -6.39
CA PHE A 220 -17.72 -16.24 -6.77
C PHE A 220 -17.44 -16.37 -8.26
N VAL A 221 -17.15 -15.24 -8.89
CA VAL A 221 -16.77 -15.14 -10.30
C VAL A 221 -15.41 -14.46 -10.45
N PRO A 222 -14.62 -14.80 -11.47
CA PRO A 222 -13.36 -14.11 -11.75
C PRO A 222 -13.57 -12.62 -12.01
N ASN A 223 -12.56 -11.80 -11.79
CA ASN A 223 -12.61 -10.38 -12.13
C ASN A 223 -13.03 -10.16 -13.60
N PRO A 224 -14.20 -9.58 -13.86
CA PRO A 224 -14.75 -9.48 -15.21
C PRO A 224 -14.21 -8.27 -16.00
N THR A 225 -13.28 -7.49 -15.43
CA THR A 225 -12.75 -6.26 -16.04
C THR A 225 -11.35 -6.41 -16.57
N VAL A 226 -10.72 -7.58 -16.38
CA VAL A 226 -9.35 -7.87 -16.83
C VAL A 226 -9.29 -9.21 -17.58
N GLU A 227 -8.28 -9.35 -18.43
CA GLU A 227 -8.00 -10.62 -19.12
C GLU A 227 -7.39 -11.63 -18.14
N THR A 228 -8.12 -12.67 -17.81
CA THR A 228 -7.71 -13.67 -16.81
C THR A 228 -7.35 -15.03 -17.43
N GLN A 229 -7.85 -15.32 -18.61
CA GLN A 229 -7.81 -16.66 -19.23
C GLN A 229 -6.62 -16.88 -20.15
N ARG A 230 -6.15 -15.82 -20.81
CA ARG A 230 -5.11 -15.89 -21.82
C ARG A 230 -3.74 -15.57 -21.23
N TYR A 231 -2.72 -16.34 -21.62
CA TYR A 231 -1.33 -16.13 -21.22
C TYR A 231 -0.47 -15.50 -22.31
N LEU A 232 -0.80 -15.72 -23.58
CA LEU A 232 -0.12 -15.12 -24.73
C LEU A 232 -1.14 -14.43 -25.62
N ASP A 233 -0.75 -13.32 -26.22
CA ASP A 233 -1.53 -12.68 -27.26
C ASP A 233 -1.18 -13.29 -28.65
N GLU A 234 -1.80 -12.75 -29.71
CA GLU A 234 -1.60 -13.19 -31.09
C GLU A 234 -0.19 -12.92 -31.65
N PHE A 235 0.61 -12.10 -30.93
CA PHE A 235 1.99 -11.80 -31.27
C PHE A 235 3.00 -12.55 -30.36
N GLY A 236 2.53 -13.46 -29.52
CA GLY A 236 3.37 -14.22 -28.59
C GLY A 236 3.86 -13.43 -27.37
N ARG A 237 3.27 -12.28 -27.08
CA ARG A 237 3.60 -11.49 -25.89
C ARG A 237 2.83 -12.01 -24.68
N ILE A 238 3.47 -11.95 -23.50
CA ILE A 238 2.84 -12.37 -22.24
C ILE A 238 1.72 -11.39 -21.89
N VAL A 239 0.53 -11.93 -21.65
CA VAL A 239 -0.63 -11.20 -21.11
C VAL A 239 -0.61 -11.33 -19.58
N HIS A 240 -0.56 -10.21 -18.86
CA HIS A 240 -0.43 -10.20 -17.40
C HIS A 240 -1.74 -9.92 -16.66
N GLY A 241 -2.88 -9.86 -17.35
CA GLY A 241 -4.15 -9.42 -16.76
C GLY A 241 -4.39 -7.94 -17.03
N GLU A 242 -4.19 -7.54 -18.27
CA GLU A 242 -4.47 -6.21 -18.77
C GLU A 242 -5.97 -5.91 -18.70
N PRO A 243 -6.36 -4.64 -18.48
CA PRO A 243 -7.75 -4.25 -18.50
C PRO A 243 -8.41 -4.62 -19.83
N LEU A 244 -9.63 -5.14 -19.78
CA LEU A 244 -10.48 -5.30 -20.95
C LEU A 244 -10.84 -3.92 -21.54
N THR A 245 -11.18 -3.88 -22.82
CA THR A 245 -11.55 -2.66 -23.54
C THR A 245 -12.91 -2.80 -24.23
N GLY A 246 -13.45 -1.70 -24.74
CA GLY A 246 -14.67 -1.72 -25.56
C GLY A 246 -15.89 -2.37 -24.89
N GLU A 247 -16.62 -3.19 -25.63
CA GLU A 247 -17.85 -3.86 -25.15
C GLU A 247 -17.57 -4.87 -24.04
N ALA A 248 -16.42 -5.57 -24.08
CA ALA A 248 -16.04 -6.50 -23.03
C ALA A 248 -15.87 -5.81 -21.67
N LEU A 249 -15.26 -4.64 -21.62
CA LEU A 249 -15.15 -3.85 -20.40
C LEU A 249 -16.51 -3.34 -19.92
N LYS A 250 -17.39 -2.92 -20.83
CA LYS A 250 -18.77 -2.49 -20.48
C LYS A 250 -19.56 -3.64 -19.86
N ALA A 251 -19.50 -4.82 -20.46
CA ALA A 251 -20.15 -6.03 -19.93
C ALA A 251 -19.58 -6.40 -18.54
N GLY A 252 -18.26 -6.35 -18.39
CA GLY A 252 -17.61 -6.59 -17.11
C GLY A 252 -18.03 -5.61 -16.01
N ARG A 253 -18.13 -4.32 -16.32
CA ARG A 253 -18.63 -3.30 -15.38
C ARG A 253 -20.11 -3.52 -15.03
N ALA A 254 -20.94 -3.91 -15.99
CA ALA A 254 -22.34 -4.24 -15.74
C ALA A 254 -22.47 -5.46 -14.80
N LEU A 255 -21.58 -6.46 -14.96
CA LEU A 255 -21.55 -7.62 -14.06
C LEU A 255 -21.10 -7.21 -12.65
N MET A 256 -20.06 -6.37 -12.53
CA MET A 256 -19.63 -5.83 -11.23
C MET A 256 -20.75 -5.06 -10.51
N ALA A 257 -21.52 -4.27 -11.24
CA ALA A 257 -22.62 -3.48 -10.66
C ALA A 257 -23.77 -4.34 -10.12
N ARG A 258 -23.90 -5.60 -10.57
CA ARG A 258 -24.90 -6.58 -10.08
C ARG A 258 -24.39 -7.43 -8.92
N GLY A 259 -23.10 -7.46 -8.71
CA GLY A 259 -22.47 -8.27 -7.67
C GLY A 259 -22.17 -7.50 -6.39
N GLU A 260 -21.70 -8.23 -5.41
CA GLU A 260 -21.18 -7.72 -4.15
C GLU A 260 -19.74 -8.18 -3.97
N VAL A 261 -18.95 -7.40 -3.21
CA VAL A 261 -17.60 -7.80 -2.83
C VAL A 261 -17.68 -8.59 -1.54
N ASP A 262 -17.26 -9.85 -1.58
CA ASP A 262 -17.18 -10.76 -0.45
C ASP A 262 -15.72 -11.15 -0.22
N LEU A 263 -15.16 -10.73 0.90
CA LEU A 263 -13.74 -10.95 1.25
C LEU A 263 -13.49 -12.25 2.03
N SER A 264 -14.50 -13.11 2.19
CA SER A 264 -14.36 -14.35 2.97
C SER A 264 -13.27 -15.28 2.45
N GLN A 265 -13.09 -15.35 1.12
CA GLN A 265 -12.01 -16.15 0.51
C GLN A 265 -10.63 -15.56 0.84
N LEU A 266 -10.53 -14.24 0.92
CA LEU A 266 -9.29 -13.57 1.32
C LEU A 266 -8.94 -13.88 2.80
N ASP A 267 -9.92 -13.83 3.68
CA ASP A 267 -9.75 -14.18 5.10
C ASP A 267 -9.33 -15.63 5.28
N ILE A 268 -10.01 -16.56 4.60
CA ILE A 268 -9.67 -17.99 4.64
C ILE A 268 -8.22 -18.21 4.19
N LYS A 269 -7.79 -17.56 3.11
CA LYS A 269 -6.44 -17.73 2.57
C LYS A 269 -5.37 -17.17 3.50
N VAL A 270 -5.62 -16.00 4.10
CA VAL A 270 -4.71 -15.36 5.09
C VAL A 270 -4.63 -16.21 6.36
N GLU A 271 -5.76 -16.67 6.90
CA GLU A 271 -5.78 -17.55 8.07
C GLU A 271 -5.03 -18.87 7.81
N ALA A 272 -5.21 -19.47 6.64
CA ALA A 272 -4.46 -20.66 6.24
C ALA A 272 -2.95 -20.42 6.18
N MET A 273 -2.51 -19.24 5.76
CA MET A 273 -1.09 -18.85 5.79
C MET A 273 -0.59 -18.74 7.23
N CYS A 274 -1.33 -18.04 8.12
CA CYS A 274 -0.99 -17.94 9.54
C CYS A 274 -0.88 -19.34 10.20
N THR A 275 -1.79 -20.25 9.86
CA THR A 275 -1.74 -21.64 10.35
C THR A 275 -0.50 -22.38 9.89
N LYS A 276 -0.05 -22.19 8.64
CA LYS A 276 1.21 -22.77 8.15
C LYS A 276 2.43 -22.22 8.90
N LEU A 277 2.47 -20.91 9.13
CA LEU A 277 3.55 -20.25 9.88
C LEU A 277 3.60 -20.72 11.33
N MET A 278 2.45 -20.96 11.97
CA MET A 278 2.38 -21.51 13.33
C MET A 278 3.01 -22.91 13.45
N ASN A 279 3.03 -23.69 12.37
CA ASN A 279 3.58 -25.03 12.34
C ASN A 279 5.07 -25.08 11.95
N THR A 280 5.83 -24.05 12.29
CA THR A 280 7.29 -23.95 12.09
C THR A 280 7.97 -23.61 13.42
N PHE A 281 9.27 -23.86 13.53
CA PHE A 281 10.03 -23.46 14.70
C PHE A 281 10.12 -21.92 14.78
N PRO A 282 9.66 -21.28 15.87
CA PRO A 282 9.52 -19.83 15.92
C PRO A 282 10.85 -19.08 15.78
N GLU A 283 11.92 -19.51 16.45
CA GLU A 283 13.22 -18.86 16.38
C GLU A 283 13.89 -19.06 15.00
N CYS A 284 13.78 -20.25 14.42
CA CYS A 284 14.23 -20.51 13.05
C CYS A 284 13.48 -19.65 12.03
N LEU A 285 12.18 -19.48 12.24
CA LEU A 285 11.34 -18.65 11.39
C LEU A 285 11.77 -17.19 11.46
N THR A 286 11.93 -16.63 12.68
CA THR A 286 12.41 -15.26 12.89
C THR A 286 13.76 -15.04 12.19
N LYS A 287 14.71 -15.95 12.39
CA LYS A 287 16.03 -15.86 11.75
C LYS A 287 15.96 -15.93 10.25
N SER A 288 15.09 -16.77 9.71
CA SER A 288 14.87 -16.86 8.25
C SER A 288 14.35 -15.55 7.67
N PHE A 289 13.39 -14.88 8.34
CA PHE A 289 12.89 -13.58 7.91
C PHE A 289 13.95 -12.48 8.01
N GLU A 290 14.75 -12.44 9.06
CA GLU A 290 15.87 -11.50 9.17
C GLU A 290 16.80 -11.60 7.95
N GLU A 291 17.17 -12.81 7.56
CA GLU A 291 18.06 -13.03 6.41
C GLU A 291 17.38 -12.68 5.07
N LEU A 292 16.14 -13.12 4.86
CA LEU A 292 15.40 -12.88 3.61
C LEU A 292 15.02 -11.41 3.41
N ARG A 293 14.89 -10.63 4.49
CA ARG A 293 14.61 -9.19 4.43
C ARG A 293 15.85 -8.35 4.13
N LYS A 294 17.06 -8.88 4.26
CA LYS A 294 18.32 -8.12 4.07
C LYS A 294 18.39 -7.33 2.76
N PRO A 295 18.00 -7.86 1.58
CA PRO A 295 18.02 -7.05 0.36
C PRO A 295 17.15 -5.80 0.45
N LYS A 296 15.93 -5.91 1.01
CA LYS A 296 15.04 -4.75 1.25
C LYS A 296 15.65 -3.79 2.28
N LEU A 297 16.15 -4.31 3.40
CA LEU A 297 16.74 -3.50 4.48
C LEU A 297 17.97 -2.74 4.00
N ASN A 298 18.84 -3.35 3.21
CA ASN A 298 20.03 -2.70 2.68
C ASN A 298 19.65 -1.53 1.76
N ALA A 299 18.78 -1.75 0.79
CA ALA A 299 18.32 -0.70 -0.12
C ALA A 299 17.63 0.44 0.66
N TRP A 300 16.70 0.09 1.56
CA TRP A 300 15.98 1.05 2.39
C TRP A 300 16.91 1.91 3.26
N ASN A 301 17.85 1.29 3.98
CA ASN A 301 18.78 2.01 4.87
C ASN A 301 19.74 2.93 4.10
N MET A 302 20.11 2.58 2.88
CA MET A 302 20.94 3.43 2.03
C MET A 302 20.21 4.69 1.55
N ASN A 303 18.92 4.59 1.25
CA ASN A 303 18.21 5.63 0.50
C ASN A 303 17.25 6.49 1.34
N LYS A 304 16.65 5.96 2.39
CA LYS A 304 15.54 6.59 3.13
C LYS A 304 15.80 8.02 3.59
N GLU A 305 17.03 8.38 4.00
CA GLU A 305 17.33 9.73 4.48
C GLU A 305 17.48 10.73 3.31
N ASN A 306 18.09 10.32 2.21
CA ASN A 306 18.19 11.15 0.99
C ASN A 306 16.79 11.35 0.38
N SER A 307 15.99 10.28 0.31
CA SER A 307 14.61 10.32 -0.16
C SER A 307 13.75 11.27 0.66
N ARG A 308 13.86 11.22 1.99
CA ARG A 308 13.17 12.12 2.91
C ARG A 308 13.57 13.60 2.68
N ALA A 309 14.84 13.87 2.48
CA ALA A 309 15.33 15.23 2.25
C ALA A 309 14.79 15.80 0.93
N TRP A 310 14.83 15.01 -0.14
CA TRP A 310 14.30 15.42 -1.44
C TRP A 310 12.78 15.66 -1.41
N LEU A 311 12.02 14.72 -0.83
CA LEU A 311 10.56 14.84 -0.70
C LEU A 311 10.15 16.12 0.05
N ALA A 312 10.89 16.45 1.12
CA ALA A 312 10.63 17.67 1.89
C ALA A 312 10.87 18.93 1.04
N LEU A 313 12.01 18.98 0.33
CA LEU A 313 12.34 20.12 -0.53
C LEU A 313 11.27 20.30 -1.63
N ASN A 314 10.79 19.21 -2.20
CA ASN A 314 9.81 19.25 -3.29
C ASN A 314 8.42 19.76 -2.86
N MET A 315 8.13 19.82 -1.54
CA MET A 315 6.94 20.50 -0.99
C MET A 315 6.92 22.01 -1.25
N MET A 316 8.02 22.60 -1.72
CA MET A 316 8.08 24.01 -2.11
C MET A 316 7.61 24.23 -3.57
N ALA A 317 7.54 23.17 -4.39
CA ALA A 317 7.29 23.29 -5.84
C ALA A 317 6.27 22.26 -6.32
N GLU A 318 6.72 21.19 -6.95
CA GLU A 318 5.85 20.22 -7.64
C GLU A 318 4.87 19.53 -6.71
N ALA A 319 5.31 19.06 -5.55
CA ALA A 319 4.44 18.36 -4.60
C ALA A 319 3.37 19.31 -4.02
N ARG A 320 3.74 20.55 -3.71
CA ARG A 320 2.80 21.59 -3.30
C ARG A 320 1.72 21.82 -4.36
N THR A 321 2.13 21.94 -5.62
CA THR A 321 1.21 22.15 -6.74
C THR A 321 0.32 20.93 -6.97
N GLY A 322 0.89 19.74 -7.03
CA GLY A 322 0.16 18.51 -7.33
C GLY A 322 -0.84 18.12 -6.24
N PHE A 323 -0.48 18.22 -4.96
CA PHE A 323 -1.41 17.92 -3.86
C PHE A 323 -2.53 18.96 -3.76
N ARG A 324 -2.24 20.23 -4.02
CA ARG A 324 -3.28 21.27 -4.09
C ARG A 324 -4.20 21.02 -5.28
N ALA A 325 -3.67 20.75 -6.48
CA ALA A 325 -4.47 20.43 -7.65
C ALA A 325 -5.42 19.25 -7.39
N PHE A 326 -4.93 18.19 -6.77
CA PHE A 326 -5.74 17.02 -6.43
C PHE A 326 -6.87 17.30 -5.44
N ASN A 327 -6.68 18.20 -4.47
CA ASN A 327 -7.67 18.50 -3.43
C ASN A 327 -8.58 19.68 -3.79
N GLU A 328 -8.07 20.69 -4.48
CA GLU A 328 -8.77 21.93 -4.84
C GLU A 328 -9.44 21.85 -6.22
N GLY A 329 -8.89 21.02 -7.13
CA GLY A 329 -9.43 20.83 -8.48
C GLY A 329 -10.81 20.15 -8.49
N PRO A 330 -11.61 20.38 -9.54
CA PRO A 330 -12.91 19.74 -9.73
C PRO A 330 -12.74 18.22 -9.83
N LYS A 331 -13.80 17.45 -9.51
CA LYS A 331 -13.73 15.96 -9.49
C LYS A 331 -13.26 15.34 -10.81
N GLU A 332 -13.58 15.99 -11.91
CA GLU A 332 -13.32 15.54 -13.27
C GLU A 332 -11.93 15.96 -13.77
N ASP A 333 -11.27 16.91 -13.08
CA ASP A 333 -9.99 17.49 -13.50
C ASP A 333 -9.16 17.82 -12.24
N ARG A 334 -8.34 16.87 -11.80
CA ARG A 334 -7.51 16.97 -10.61
C ARG A 334 -6.00 16.90 -10.88
N GLU A 335 -5.64 16.83 -12.16
CA GLU A 335 -4.25 16.87 -12.60
C GLU A 335 -3.95 18.24 -13.20
N ILE A 336 -2.71 18.71 -13.03
CA ILE A 336 -2.26 19.94 -13.69
C ILE A 336 -2.08 19.72 -15.19
N ASP A 337 -2.03 20.79 -15.98
CA ASP A 337 -1.58 20.73 -17.36
C ASP A 337 -0.05 20.53 -17.41
N PHE A 338 0.38 19.27 -17.49
CA PHE A 338 1.80 18.90 -17.54
C PHE A 338 2.51 19.43 -18.80
N VAL A 339 1.79 19.65 -19.90
CA VAL A 339 2.38 20.19 -21.12
C VAL A 339 2.66 21.67 -20.92
N ALA A 340 1.71 22.42 -20.39
CA ALA A 340 1.91 23.83 -20.06
C ALA A 340 3.04 24.03 -19.04
N LEU A 341 3.10 23.20 -17.99
CA LEU A 341 4.20 23.22 -17.03
C LEU A 341 5.55 23.04 -17.73
N ARG A 342 5.71 22.01 -18.56
CA ARG A 342 6.96 21.74 -19.27
C ARG A 342 7.35 22.87 -20.23
N GLN A 343 6.38 23.49 -20.89
CA GLN A 343 6.61 24.64 -21.77
C GLN A 343 7.10 25.87 -21.01
N ARG A 344 6.58 26.11 -19.81
CA ARG A 344 7.02 27.21 -18.94
C ARG A 344 8.46 26.98 -18.44
N LEU A 345 8.74 25.80 -17.92
CA LEU A 345 10.08 25.41 -17.48
C LEU A 345 11.11 25.47 -18.64
N ALA A 346 10.73 25.07 -19.84
CA ALA A 346 11.59 25.13 -21.02
C ALA A 346 11.96 26.58 -21.41
N LYS A 347 11.15 27.57 -21.03
CA LYS A 347 11.44 29.00 -21.19
C LYS A 347 12.29 29.58 -20.04
N GLY A 348 12.63 28.77 -19.06
CA GLY A 348 13.40 29.19 -17.89
C GLY A 348 12.59 29.86 -16.78
N GLU A 349 11.23 29.70 -16.80
CA GLU A 349 10.41 30.21 -15.70
C GLU A 349 10.73 29.44 -14.41
N GLY A 350 10.92 30.16 -13.31
CA GLY A 350 11.09 29.56 -11.96
C GLY A 350 9.76 29.31 -11.27
N TRP A 351 9.77 28.45 -10.26
CA TRP A 351 8.64 28.23 -9.39
C TRP A 351 8.31 29.47 -8.56
N THR A 352 7.17 30.10 -8.88
CA THR A 352 6.61 31.25 -8.17
C THR A 352 5.20 30.94 -7.68
N GLU A 353 4.68 31.69 -6.71
CA GLU A 353 3.28 31.58 -6.26
C GLU A 353 2.31 31.71 -7.43
N GLN A 354 2.57 32.65 -8.35
CA GLN A 354 1.71 32.86 -9.52
C GLN A 354 1.73 31.63 -10.44
N MET A 355 2.89 31.01 -10.67
CA MET A 355 3.00 29.80 -11.48
C MET A 355 2.22 28.65 -10.86
N ILE A 356 2.28 28.49 -9.55
CA ILE A 356 1.55 27.45 -8.82
C ILE A 356 0.03 27.66 -8.99
N GLU A 357 -0.45 28.88 -8.73
CA GLU A 357 -1.87 29.23 -8.86
C GLU A 357 -2.41 29.08 -10.30
N ASP A 358 -1.59 29.35 -11.31
CA ASP A 358 -1.96 29.19 -12.71
C ASP A 358 -2.13 27.73 -13.12
N LEU A 359 -1.37 26.82 -12.50
CA LEU A 359 -1.37 25.39 -12.81
C LEU A 359 -2.48 24.59 -12.13
N ILE A 360 -3.04 25.11 -11.05
CA ILE A 360 -4.12 24.43 -10.33
C ILE A 360 -5.40 24.47 -11.16
N PRO A 361 -6.02 23.31 -11.46
CA PRO A 361 -7.27 23.27 -12.22
C PRO A 361 -8.38 24.04 -11.52
N LYS A 362 -9.06 24.90 -12.24
CA LYS A 362 -10.22 25.66 -11.74
C LYS A 362 -11.51 25.10 -12.33
N ALA A 363 -12.58 25.15 -11.54
CA ALA A 363 -13.90 24.82 -12.08
C ALA A 363 -14.16 25.69 -13.32
N LYS A 364 -14.57 25.07 -14.41
CA LYS A 364 -14.98 25.84 -15.60
C LYS A 364 -16.16 26.72 -15.18
N THR A 365 -15.98 28.02 -15.23
CA THR A 365 -17.11 28.97 -15.11
C THR A 365 -18.07 28.65 -16.26
N ALA A 366 -19.29 28.26 -15.88
CA ALA A 366 -20.37 27.91 -16.80
C ALA A 366 -20.77 29.12 -17.65
#